data_c57c1b0721f9a5bf79bdb10e119d2ec7
#
_entry.id   c57c1b0721f9a5bf79bdb10e119d2ec7
#
_cell.length_a   1.000
_cell.length_b   1.000
_cell.length_c   1.000
_cell.angle_alpha   90.00
_cell.angle_beta   90.00
_cell.angle_gamma   90.00
#
_symmetry.space_group_name_H-M   'P 1'
#
loop_
_entity.id
_entity.type
_entity.pdbx_description
1 polymer ?
#
loop_
_entity_poly.entity_id
_entity_poly.type
_entity_poly.pdbx_seq_one_letter_code
_entity_poly.pdbx_strand_id
1 'polypeptide(L)'
;MNDDFASLYAYNRWADRLILDACRNLTAEQYGAEPVPGWSSVRSSIVHIAVVTEGWLRGVAGETVESVPTEAELATVDDAERLLDGAYRIFEDLAPLLTPENLSTPRTFSGRGRTAVLPPWAVLRQIVNHSTYHRGQVAAKLKRLGVEPPMTDLIRWVMEQMRAKS
;
A
#
# COMPACT_ATOMS: atom_id res chain seq x y z
N MET A 1 11.50 -18.37 -2.42
CA MET A 1 10.42 -17.56 -3.05
C MET A 1 9.44 -17.01 -2.02
N ASN A 2 8.98 -17.78 -1.03
CA ASN A 2 8.11 -17.26 0.06
C ASN A 2 8.81 -16.19 0.92
N ASP A 3 10.07 -16.39 1.27
CA ASP A 3 10.84 -15.41 2.05
C ASP A 3 11.01 -14.06 1.34
N ASP A 4 11.02 -14.08 0.00
CA ASP A 4 11.11 -12.87 -0.82
C ASP A 4 9.84 -12.00 -0.68
N PHE A 5 8.65 -12.60 -0.78
CA PHE A 5 7.40 -11.88 -0.57
C PHE A 5 7.19 -11.44 0.88
N ALA A 6 7.54 -12.27 1.87
CA ALA A 6 7.45 -11.90 3.28
C ALA A 6 8.32 -10.66 3.58
N SER A 7 9.57 -10.67 3.11
CA SER A 7 10.48 -9.52 3.24
C SER A 7 9.96 -8.29 2.50
N LEU A 8 9.44 -8.48 1.29
CA LEU A 8 8.94 -7.38 0.45
C LEU A 8 7.71 -6.71 1.07
N TYR A 9 6.81 -7.48 1.68
CA TYR A 9 5.62 -6.96 2.36
C TYR A 9 5.95 -6.33 3.72
N ALA A 10 6.93 -6.88 4.45
CA ALA A 10 7.46 -6.25 5.66
C ALA A 10 8.07 -4.87 5.34
N TYR A 11 8.84 -4.77 4.28
CA TYR A 11 9.34 -3.48 3.76
C TYR A 11 8.19 -2.55 3.39
N ASN A 12 7.20 -3.02 2.62
CA ASN A 12 6.11 -2.16 2.15
C ASN A 12 5.32 -1.58 3.32
N ARG A 13 5.00 -2.41 4.33
CA ARG A 13 4.34 -1.98 5.57
C ARG A 13 5.15 -0.95 6.34
N TRP A 14 6.47 -1.15 6.48
CA TRP A 14 7.37 -0.18 7.10
C TRP A 14 7.35 1.17 6.36
N ALA A 15 7.44 1.13 5.05
CA ALA A 15 7.46 2.33 4.22
C ALA A 15 6.11 3.09 4.26
N ASP A 16 4.98 2.37 4.23
CA ASP A 16 3.64 2.96 4.36
C ASP A 16 3.48 3.64 5.73
N ARG A 17 3.94 3.00 6.82
CA ARG A 17 3.89 3.60 8.17
C ARG A 17 4.67 4.89 8.27
N LEU A 18 5.88 4.94 7.72
CA LEU A 18 6.68 6.18 7.71
C LEU A 18 5.95 7.33 7.01
N ILE A 19 5.31 7.04 5.87
CA ILE A 19 4.52 8.04 5.14
C ILE A 19 3.29 8.48 5.92
N LEU A 20 2.55 7.55 6.54
CA LEU A 20 1.40 7.86 7.38
C LEU A 20 1.79 8.72 8.59
N ASP A 21 2.92 8.40 9.26
CA ASP A 21 3.44 9.19 10.37
C ASP A 21 3.81 10.61 9.94
N ALA A 22 4.39 10.77 8.76
CA ALA A 22 4.65 12.10 8.21
C ALA A 22 3.35 12.87 7.91
N CYS A 23 2.30 12.19 7.41
CA CYS A 23 1.00 12.79 7.15
C CYS A 23 0.30 13.30 8.42
N ARG A 24 0.57 12.72 9.60
CA ARG A 24 0.04 13.18 10.89
C ARG A 24 0.53 14.58 11.30
N ASN A 25 1.60 15.09 10.69
CA ASN A 25 2.05 16.46 10.89
C ASN A 25 1.25 17.50 10.08
N LEU A 26 0.32 17.08 9.23
CA LEU A 26 -0.57 17.95 8.49
C LEU A 26 -1.82 18.28 9.31
N THR A 27 -2.35 19.49 9.13
CA THR A 27 -3.71 19.78 9.59
C THR A 27 -4.74 19.01 8.74
N ALA A 28 -5.95 18.83 9.25
CA ALA A 28 -7.03 18.18 8.49
C ALA A 28 -7.30 18.87 7.14
N GLU A 29 -7.21 20.20 7.11
CA GLU A 29 -7.33 20.99 5.88
C GLU A 29 -6.19 20.68 4.91
N GLN A 30 -4.93 20.71 5.35
CA GLN A 30 -3.76 20.39 4.52
C GLN A 30 -3.81 18.95 3.98
N TYR A 31 -4.30 18.01 4.80
CA TYR A 31 -4.42 16.60 4.40
C TYR A 31 -5.46 16.42 3.28
N GLY A 32 -6.58 17.15 3.33
CA GLY A 32 -7.70 17.03 2.40
C GLY A 32 -7.67 17.99 1.19
N ALA A 33 -6.89 19.07 1.25
CA ALA A 33 -6.82 20.06 0.18
C ALA A 33 -5.82 19.68 -0.93
N GLU A 34 -6.02 20.22 -2.11
CA GLU A 34 -5.02 20.15 -3.19
C GLU A 34 -3.78 20.97 -2.81
N PRO A 35 -2.58 20.40 -2.70
CA PRO A 35 -1.37 21.14 -2.34
C PRO A 35 -0.89 22.07 -3.47
N VAL A 36 -1.32 21.78 -4.69
CA VAL A 36 -1.08 22.55 -5.90
C VAL A 36 -2.32 22.40 -6.80
N PRO A 37 -2.81 23.45 -7.46
CA PRO A 37 -3.96 23.34 -8.38
C PRO A 37 -3.78 22.21 -9.40
N GLY A 38 -4.77 21.34 -9.49
CA GLY A 38 -4.77 20.18 -10.39
C GLY A 38 -4.07 18.93 -9.84
N TRP A 39 -3.49 18.99 -8.64
CA TRP A 39 -3.00 17.80 -7.95
C TRP A 39 -4.10 17.23 -7.04
N SER A 40 -4.18 15.91 -6.94
CA SER A 40 -5.01 15.29 -5.90
C SER A 40 -4.46 15.59 -4.51
N SER A 41 -5.32 15.57 -3.49
CA SER A 41 -4.91 15.78 -2.09
C SER A 41 -3.92 14.70 -1.60
N VAL A 42 -3.29 14.92 -0.45
CA VAL A 42 -2.53 13.87 0.26
C VAL A 42 -3.46 12.74 0.63
N ARG A 43 -4.65 13.06 1.19
CA ARG A 43 -5.69 12.09 1.55
C ARG A 43 -6.05 11.19 0.38
N SER A 44 -6.35 11.75 -0.79
CA SER A 44 -6.70 10.98 -1.98
C SER A 44 -5.63 9.96 -2.36
N SER A 45 -4.35 10.34 -2.27
CA SER A 45 -3.25 9.42 -2.58
C SER A 45 -3.07 8.33 -1.52
N ILE A 46 -3.21 8.64 -0.25
CA ILE A 46 -3.13 7.67 0.86
C ILE A 46 -4.29 6.67 0.78
N VAL A 47 -5.52 7.18 0.61
CA VAL A 47 -6.71 6.34 0.41
C VAL A 47 -6.52 5.42 -0.79
N HIS A 48 -5.99 5.95 -1.90
CA HIS A 48 -5.73 5.15 -3.10
C HIS A 48 -4.72 4.01 -2.83
N ILE A 49 -3.63 4.26 -2.12
CA ILE A 49 -2.70 3.21 -1.70
C ILE A 49 -3.44 2.13 -0.89
N ALA A 50 -4.21 2.54 0.10
CA ALA A 50 -4.87 1.64 1.03
C ALA A 50 -5.92 0.75 0.33
N VAL A 51 -6.82 1.35 -0.45
CA VAL A 51 -7.90 0.60 -1.12
C VAL A 51 -7.39 -0.30 -2.25
N VAL A 52 -6.31 0.10 -2.93
CA VAL A 52 -5.70 -0.74 -3.99
C VAL A 52 -4.96 -1.91 -3.37
N THR A 53 -4.22 -1.68 -2.27
CA THR A 53 -3.51 -2.75 -1.55
C THR A 53 -4.50 -3.78 -1.01
N GLU A 54 -5.54 -3.34 -0.31
CA GLU A 54 -6.57 -4.22 0.25
C GLU A 54 -7.33 -4.98 -0.83
N GLY A 55 -7.80 -4.27 -1.87
CA GLY A 55 -8.58 -4.87 -2.94
C GLY A 55 -7.81 -5.97 -3.70
N TRP A 56 -6.53 -5.74 -4.02
CA TRP A 56 -5.72 -6.76 -4.67
C TRP A 56 -5.41 -7.95 -3.75
N LEU A 57 -5.15 -7.73 -2.46
CA LEU A 57 -4.91 -8.83 -1.53
C LEU A 57 -6.16 -9.69 -1.32
N ARG A 58 -7.34 -9.09 -1.23
CA ARG A 58 -8.62 -9.82 -1.24
C ARG A 58 -8.79 -10.63 -2.53
N GLY A 59 -8.44 -10.04 -3.67
CA GLY A 59 -8.44 -10.77 -4.95
C GLY A 59 -7.47 -11.97 -4.94
N VAL A 60 -6.28 -11.84 -4.36
CA VAL A 60 -5.34 -12.98 -4.19
C VAL A 60 -5.91 -14.03 -3.23
N ALA A 61 -6.68 -13.62 -2.22
CA ALA A 61 -7.41 -14.52 -1.33
C ALA A 61 -8.59 -15.24 -2.01
N GLY A 62 -8.92 -14.86 -3.25
CA GLY A 62 -10.01 -15.47 -4.03
C GLY A 62 -11.35 -14.75 -3.91
N GLU A 63 -11.37 -13.56 -3.34
CA GLU A 63 -12.58 -12.77 -3.21
C GLU A 63 -12.87 -11.96 -4.48
N THR A 64 -14.15 -11.75 -4.76
CA THR A 64 -14.62 -10.75 -5.74
C THR A 64 -14.82 -9.42 -5.03
N VAL A 65 -14.11 -8.37 -5.47
CA VAL A 65 -14.12 -7.06 -4.81
C VAL A 65 -15.10 -6.13 -5.53
N GLU A 66 -16.36 -6.14 -5.12
CA GLU A 66 -17.43 -5.33 -5.74
C GLU A 66 -17.35 -3.85 -5.37
N SER A 67 -16.92 -3.55 -4.14
CA SER A 67 -16.79 -2.19 -3.64
C SER A 67 -15.52 -2.03 -2.81
N VAL A 68 -15.04 -0.80 -2.74
CA VAL A 68 -13.96 -0.38 -1.84
C VAL A 68 -14.40 0.87 -1.09
N PRO A 69 -13.84 1.14 0.10
CA PRO A 69 -14.13 2.36 0.83
C PRO A 69 -13.85 3.62 0.01
N THR A 70 -14.71 4.60 0.15
CA THR A 70 -14.56 5.92 -0.47
C THR A 70 -13.60 6.81 0.31
N GLU A 71 -13.15 7.89 -0.30
CA GLU A 71 -12.32 8.90 0.37
C GLU A 71 -13.06 9.59 1.54
N ALA A 72 -14.38 9.65 1.51
CA ALA A 72 -15.19 10.20 2.59
C ALA A 72 -15.27 9.26 3.80
N GLU A 73 -15.28 7.95 3.56
CA GLU A 73 -15.25 6.92 4.62
C GLU A 73 -13.86 6.74 5.24
N LEU A 74 -12.80 7.16 4.54
CA LEU A 74 -11.43 7.15 5.01
C LEU A 74 -10.92 8.59 5.18
N ALA A 75 -11.61 9.34 6.04
CA ALA A 75 -11.39 10.78 6.16
C ALA A 75 -10.07 11.16 6.85
N THR A 76 -9.54 10.28 7.69
CA THR A 76 -8.33 10.52 8.50
C THR A 76 -7.18 9.59 8.11
N VAL A 77 -5.97 9.95 8.54
CA VAL A 77 -4.78 9.07 8.39
C VAL A 77 -4.99 7.74 9.10
N ASP A 78 -5.63 7.77 10.27
CA ASP A 78 -5.89 6.56 11.07
C ASP A 78 -6.91 5.62 10.42
N ASP A 79 -7.87 6.15 9.65
CA ASP A 79 -8.81 5.33 8.87
C ASP A 79 -8.05 4.55 7.79
N ALA A 80 -7.18 5.23 7.06
CA ALA A 80 -6.35 4.60 6.03
C ALA A 80 -5.36 3.59 6.61
N GLU A 81 -4.76 3.88 7.77
CA GLU A 81 -3.87 2.94 8.47
C GLU A 81 -4.60 1.67 8.89
N ARG A 82 -5.82 1.79 9.46
CA ARG A 82 -6.64 0.62 9.82
C ARG A 82 -6.93 -0.29 8.62
N LEU A 83 -7.23 0.32 7.46
CA LEU A 83 -7.46 -0.44 6.23
C LEU A 83 -6.18 -1.15 5.76
N LEU A 84 -5.04 -0.46 5.77
CA LEU A 84 -3.74 -1.05 5.43
C LEU A 84 -3.33 -2.16 6.40
N ASP A 85 -3.52 -1.98 7.69
CA ASP A 85 -3.24 -3.03 8.68
C ASP A 85 -4.13 -4.26 8.48
N GLY A 86 -5.39 -4.06 8.07
CA GLY A 86 -6.29 -5.13 7.63
C GLY A 86 -5.74 -5.87 6.41
N ALA A 87 -5.31 -5.11 5.40
CA ALA A 87 -4.72 -5.66 4.18
C ALA A 87 -3.44 -6.48 4.47
N TYR A 88 -2.56 -5.99 5.34
CA TYR A 88 -1.36 -6.73 5.73
C TYR A 88 -1.66 -8.01 6.49
N ARG A 89 -2.74 -8.05 7.29
CA ARG A 89 -3.22 -9.31 7.91
C ARG A 89 -3.69 -10.32 6.87
N ILE A 90 -4.41 -9.88 5.83
CA ILE A 90 -4.76 -10.78 4.70
C ILE A 90 -3.49 -11.37 4.08
N PHE A 91 -2.44 -10.57 3.88
CA PHE A 91 -1.18 -11.10 3.37
C PHE A 91 -0.52 -12.10 4.33
N GLU A 92 -0.51 -11.83 5.64
CA GLU A 92 0.03 -12.74 6.67
C GLU A 92 -0.68 -14.10 6.64
N ASP A 93 -2.01 -14.11 6.46
CA ASP A 93 -2.81 -15.34 6.32
C ASP A 93 -2.54 -16.07 5.01
N LEU A 94 -2.27 -15.34 3.93
CA LEU A 94 -1.95 -15.90 2.61
C LEU A 94 -0.52 -16.46 2.53
N ALA A 95 0.43 -15.86 3.23
CA ALA A 95 1.87 -16.16 3.09
C ALA A 95 2.21 -17.65 3.20
N PRO A 96 1.63 -18.44 4.13
CA PRO A 96 1.88 -19.88 4.21
C PRO A 96 1.38 -20.66 2.98
N LEU A 97 0.43 -20.12 2.23
CA LEU A 97 -0.20 -20.75 1.07
C LEU A 97 0.49 -20.41 -0.26
N LEU A 98 1.48 -19.51 -0.24
CA LEU A 98 2.20 -19.03 -1.43
C LEU A 98 3.26 -20.05 -1.90
N THR A 99 2.84 -21.20 -2.41
CA THR A 99 3.75 -22.14 -3.07
C THR A 99 4.16 -21.64 -4.46
N PRO A 100 5.26 -22.14 -5.05
CA PRO A 100 5.64 -21.82 -6.43
C PRO A 100 4.52 -22.07 -7.44
N GLU A 101 3.77 -23.14 -7.25
CA GLU A 101 2.63 -23.51 -8.10
C GLU A 101 1.49 -22.50 -7.94
N ASN A 102 1.07 -22.19 -6.70
CA ASN A 102 0.00 -21.23 -6.44
C ASN A 102 0.35 -19.83 -6.93
N LEU A 103 1.61 -19.43 -6.85
CA LEU A 103 2.10 -18.15 -7.33
C LEU A 103 2.08 -18.04 -8.86
N SER A 104 2.40 -19.12 -9.57
CA SER A 104 2.54 -19.12 -11.04
C SER A 104 1.25 -19.45 -11.78
N THR A 105 0.29 -20.14 -11.16
CA THR A 105 -0.96 -20.53 -11.79
C THR A 105 -1.88 -19.31 -11.95
N PRO A 106 -2.19 -18.89 -13.22
CA PRO A 106 -3.06 -17.74 -13.44
C PRO A 106 -4.44 -17.94 -12.82
N ARG A 107 -4.99 -16.89 -12.23
CA ARG A 107 -6.33 -16.84 -11.63
C ARG A 107 -7.11 -15.67 -12.20
N THR A 108 -8.42 -15.78 -12.16
CA THR A 108 -9.32 -14.69 -12.52
C THR A 108 -9.48 -13.75 -11.33
N PHE A 109 -9.16 -12.48 -11.54
CA PHE A 109 -9.41 -11.39 -10.62
C PHE A 109 -10.60 -10.59 -11.14
N SER A 110 -11.63 -10.47 -10.36
CA SER A 110 -12.87 -9.76 -10.73
C SER A 110 -13.23 -8.73 -9.68
N GLY A 111 -13.71 -7.59 -10.13
CA GLY A 111 -14.21 -6.53 -9.25
C GLY A 111 -14.47 -5.23 -10.00
N ARG A 112 -15.45 -4.47 -9.53
CA ARG A 112 -15.82 -3.15 -10.06
C ARG A 112 -16.06 -3.16 -11.58
N GLY A 113 -16.70 -4.22 -12.09
CA GLY A 113 -17.02 -4.39 -13.51
C GLY A 113 -15.81 -4.71 -14.40
N ARG A 114 -14.66 -5.07 -13.83
CA ARG A 114 -13.46 -5.47 -14.58
C ARG A 114 -13.03 -6.88 -14.22
N THR A 115 -12.43 -7.56 -15.18
CA THR A 115 -11.89 -8.91 -15.01
C THR A 115 -10.51 -8.98 -15.68
N ALA A 116 -9.56 -9.64 -15.01
CA ALA A 116 -8.24 -9.92 -15.55
C ALA A 116 -7.80 -11.33 -15.14
N VAL A 117 -7.06 -12.01 -16.01
CA VAL A 117 -6.45 -13.31 -15.70
C VAL A 117 -4.96 -13.10 -15.52
N LEU A 118 -4.48 -13.23 -14.29
CA LEU A 118 -3.11 -12.88 -13.89
C LEU A 118 -2.53 -13.97 -12.96
N PRO A 119 -1.21 -14.21 -13.02
CA PRO A 119 -0.57 -15.03 -12.01
C PRO A 119 -0.43 -14.24 -10.69
N PRO A 120 -0.72 -14.83 -9.52
CA PRO A 120 -0.65 -14.15 -8.22
C PRO A 120 0.68 -13.47 -7.92
N TRP A 121 1.82 -14.03 -8.38
CA TRP A 121 3.13 -13.38 -8.19
C TRP A 121 3.20 -11.98 -8.80
N ALA A 122 2.55 -11.77 -9.95
CA ALA A 122 2.56 -10.48 -10.62
C ALA A 122 1.71 -9.46 -9.85
N VAL A 123 0.55 -9.89 -9.34
CA VAL A 123 -0.33 -9.06 -8.50
C VAL A 123 0.36 -8.66 -7.21
N LEU A 124 1.00 -9.61 -6.52
CA LEU A 124 1.72 -9.33 -5.27
C LEU A 124 2.88 -8.34 -5.47
N ARG A 125 3.63 -8.45 -6.56
CA ARG A 125 4.68 -7.47 -6.89
C ARG A 125 4.11 -6.12 -7.31
N GLN A 126 3.01 -6.13 -8.06
CA GLN A 126 2.32 -4.91 -8.47
C GLN A 126 1.86 -4.08 -7.26
N ILE A 127 1.35 -4.69 -6.20
CA ILE A 127 0.95 -3.98 -4.98
C ILE A 127 2.11 -3.13 -4.43
N VAL A 128 3.28 -3.72 -4.26
CA VAL A 128 4.45 -3.02 -3.71
C VAL A 128 4.99 -1.94 -4.66
N ASN A 129 5.05 -2.26 -5.96
CA ASN A 129 5.46 -1.30 -6.98
C ASN A 129 4.50 -0.09 -7.04
N HIS A 130 3.19 -0.35 -6.99
CA HIS A 130 2.15 0.67 -6.97
C HIS A 130 2.22 1.55 -5.72
N SER A 131 2.35 0.94 -4.53
CA SER A 131 2.54 1.69 -3.28
C SER A 131 3.78 2.57 -3.33
N THR A 132 4.90 2.06 -3.86
CA THR A 132 6.14 2.84 -4.01
C THR A 132 5.96 4.05 -4.92
N TYR A 133 5.28 3.88 -6.06
CA TYR A 133 4.97 4.97 -6.98
C TYR A 133 4.12 6.07 -6.31
N HIS A 134 3.07 5.69 -5.60
CA HIS A 134 2.20 6.66 -4.93
C HIS A 134 2.81 7.26 -3.66
N ARG A 135 3.67 6.54 -2.93
CA ARG A 135 4.46 7.12 -1.83
C ARG A 135 5.37 8.26 -2.33
N GLY A 136 5.97 8.09 -3.51
CA GLY A 136 6.74 9.18 -4.13
C GLY A 136 5.88 10.42 -4.42
N GLN A 137 4.64 10.25 -4.86
CA GLN A 137 3.70 11.35 -5.05
C GLN A 137 3.32 12.00 -3.71
N VAL A 138 3.06 11.22 -2.66
CA VAL A 138 2.79 11.75 -1.31
C VAL A 138 3.99 12.52 -0.79
N ALA A 139 5.21 12.01 -0.95
CA ALA A 139 6.43 12.69 -0.54
C ALA A 139 6.57 14.07 -1.19
N ALA A 140 6.29 14.17 -2.50
CA ALA A 140 6.31 15.44 -3.20
C ALA A 140 5.26 16.44 -2.64
N LYS A 141 4.07 15.95 -2.29
CA LYS A 141 2.99 16.76 -1.69
C LYS A 141 3.34 17.23 -0.29
N LEU A 142 3.88 16.34 0.58
CA LEU A 142 4.36 16.68 1.92
C LEU A 142 5.37 17.81 1.86
N LYS A 143 6.35 17.71 0.96
CA LYS A 143 7.37 18.76 0.78
C LYS A 143 6.75 20.10 0.39
N ARG A 144 5.75 20.11 -0.48
CA ARG A 144 5.01 21.33 -0.85
C ARG A 144 4.25 21.96 0.32
N LEU A 145 3.80 21.13 1.26
CA LEU A 145 3.08 21.55 2.46
C LEU A 145 4.02 21.88 3.64
N GLY A 146 5.34 21.87 3.42
CA GLY A 146 6.34 22.21 4.44
C GLY A 146 6.67 21.07 5.41
N VAL A 147 6.23 19.83 5.12
CA VAL A 147 6.57 18.64 5.88
C VAL A 147 7.68 17.89 5.16
N GLU A 148 8.81 17.64 5.86
CA GLU A 148 9.91 16.84 5.28
C GLU A 148 9.48 15.38 5.12
N PRO A 149 9.48 14.82 3.89
CA PRO A 149 9.07 13.46 3.67
C PRO A 149 10.13 12.46 4.16
N PRO A 150 9.72 11.31 4.71
CA PRO A 150 10.66 10.27 5.10
C PRO A 150 11.30 9.60 3.89
N MET A 151 12.50 9.09 4.06
CA MET A 151 13.13 8.19 3.09
C MET A 151 12.55 6.78 3.23
N THR A 152 11.95 6.27 2.15
CA THR A 152 11.26 4.97 2.14
C THR A 152 11.92 3.94 1.19
N ASP A 153 13.21 4.12 0.90
CA ASP A 153 13.96 3.22 0.01
C ASP A 153 14.12 1.82 0.61
N LEU A 154 13.95 0.80 -0.21
CA LEU A 154 14.12 -0.60 0.18
C LEU A 154 15.49 -0.87 0.81
N ILE A 155 16.56 -0.31 0.24
CA ILE A 155 17.91 -0.53 0.76
C ILE A 155 18.09 0.05 2.16
N ARG A 156 17.43 1.16 2.48
CA ARG A 156 17.45 1.74 3.83
C ARG A 156 16.81 0.77 4.83
N TRP A 157 15.64 0.23 4.51
CA TRP A 157 14.99 -0.77 5.36
C TRP A 157 15.90 -2.00 5.58
N VAL A 158 16.52 -2.53 4.51
CA VAL A 158 17.46 -3.66 4.62
C VAL A 158 18.61 -3.34 5.56
N MET A 159 19.21 -2.14 5.44
CA MET A 159 20.30 -1.71 6.32
C MET A 159 19.87 -1.59 7.80
N GLU A 160 18.65 -1.12 8.05
CA GLU A 160 18.07 -1.06 9.40
C GLU A 160 17.86 -2.47 9.98
N GLN A 161 17.33 -3.42 9.18
CA GLN A 161 17.17 -4.81 9.62
C GLN A 161 18.49 -5.50 9.95
N MET A 162 19.55 -5.22 9.17
CA MET A 162 20.88 -5.78 9.43
C MET A 162 21.49 -5.23 10.73
N ARG A 163 21.34 -3.93 11.00
CA ARG A 163 21.82 -3.30 12.25
C ARG A 163 21.09 -3.83 13.49
N ALA A 164 19.79 -4.11 13.38
CA ALA A 164 18.99 -4.63 14.50
C ALA A 164 19.35 -6.06 14.88
N LYS A 165 20.06 -6.82 14.02
CA LYS A 165 20.51 -8.20 14.26
C LYS A 165 21.97 -8.28 14.74
N SER A 166 22.68 -7.16 14.75
CA SER A 166 24.08 -7.03 15.24
C SER A 166 24.11 -6.65 16.71
#